data_8216bc3fee79ffbc3a6da9705eaaac03
#
_entry.id   8216bc3fee79ffbc3a6da9705eaaac03
#
_cell.length_a   1.000
_cell.length_b   1.000
_cell.length_c   1.000
_cell.angle_alpha   90.00
_cell.angle_beta   90.00
_cell.angle_gamma   90.00
#
_symmetry.space_group_name_H-M   'P 1'
#
loop_
_entity.id
_entity.type
_entity.pdbx_description
1 polymer ?
#
loop_
_entity_poly.entity_id
_entity_poly.type
_entity_poly.pdbx_seq_one_letter_code
_entity_poly.pdbx_strand_id
1 'polypeptide(L)'
;MIYADYQTINEQIHAPEHLKKDVLQKARAMQRKPSRTLPKLLAAAALAAVIPLSVLAVAQMPGLREYLARFGMENTEAVEQLVEKNPQATPHSNDFADYIIEETLCDGNALYVRVKISPRDSSHFLVPDYTMLSDCIQSLELEGPAGQTVGEYLKSIKKEPVFAGVWLGTNGEGSQGWCDPQGNLYYYITAQMPADGLLHVSGTAQTMQMREASRVTFEYEVENKASAQETTASRYDPRITESGIEMDNIQVEETELGYYVTFTWHKLYENRSVSLSLTDASGEYLPGLPTFSSGQTLNADGSYTQTLSAQKTVGMEDLYFVIQWGQPFGPYPVLAK
;
A
#
# COMPACT_ATOMS: atom_id res chain seq x y z
N MET A 1 7.04 -0.88 21.30
CA MET A 1 8.33 -0.17 21.14
C MET A 1 8.45 0.54 19.78
N ILE A 2 7.43 0.54 18.93
CA ILE A 2 7.43 1.15 17.57
C ILE A 2 6.87 2.59 17.58
N TYR A 3 6.12 2.99 18.61
CA TYR A 3 5.52 4.34 18.72
C TYR A 3 6.51 5.48 19.03
N ALA A 4 7.68 5.17 19.62
CA ALA A 4 8.67 6.19 19.98
C ALA A 4 9.48 6.67 18.75
N ASP A 5 9.63 5.82 17.72
CA ASP A 5 10.44 6.16 16.54
C ASP A 5 9.67 7.07 15.57
N TYR A 6 8.35 6.94 15.48
CA TYR A 6 7.51 7.80 14.62
C TYR A 6 7.49 9.26 15.07
N GLN A 7 7.49 9.51 16.37
CA GLN A 7 7.58 10.89 16.89
C GLN A 7 8.95 11.53 16.57
N THR A 8 10.01 10.76 16.64
CA THR A 8 11.38 11.24 16.37
C THR A 8 11.57 11.58 14.89
N ILE A 9 10.95 10.86 13.97
CA ILE A 9 11.01 11.13 12.52
C ILE A 9 10.18 12.38 12.17
N ASN A 10 8.99 12.54 12.75
CA ASN A 10 8.17 13.74 12.52
C ASN A 10 8.78 15.03 13.09
N GLU A 11 9.58 14.94 14.15
CA GLU A 11 10.30 16.10 14.70
C GLU A 11 11.47 16.55 13.82
N GLN A 12 11.95 15.71 12.90
CA GLN A 12 13.05 16.02 11.99
C GLN A 12 12.60 16.67 10.66
N ILE A 13 11.30 16.62 10.32
CA ILE A 13 10.76 17.27 9.11
C ILE A 13 10.41 18.73 9.45
N HIS A 14 11.42 19.57 9.59
CA HIS A 14 11.21 21.00 9.71
C HIS A 14 11.36 21.68 8.34
N ALA A 15 10.32 22.40 7.92
CA ALA A 15 10.46 23.28 6.77
C ALA A 15 11.67 24.21 6.98
N PRO A 16 12.56 24.35 5.98
CA PRO A 16 13.75 25.19 6.10
C PRO A 16 13.39 26.59 6.61
N GLU A 17 14.15 27.12 7.56
CA GLU A 17 13.90 28.42 8.23
C GLU A 17 13.74 29.59 7.24
N HIS A 18 14.41 29.53 6.08
CA HIS A 18 14.27 30.54 5.03
C HIS A 18 12.88 30.52 4.40
N LEU A 19 12.26 29.34 4.23
CA LEU A 19 10.91 29.23 3.66
C LEU A 19 9.85 29.81 4.61
N LYS A 20 9.99 29.56 5.93
CA LYS A 20 9.12 30.17 6.95
C LYS A 20 9.25 31.69 6.95
N LYS A 21 10.48 32.21 6.84
CA LYS A 21 10.73 33.67 6.77
C LYS A 21 10.13 34.30 5.51
N ASP A 22 10.29 33.68 4.36
CA ASP A 22 9.76 34.17 3.09
C ASP A 22 8.23 34.20 3.06
N VAL A 23 7.58 33.15 3.59
CA VAL A 23 6.11 33.10 3.69
C VAL A 23 5.59 34.18 4.65
N LEU A 24 6.21 34.33 5.82
CA LEU A 24 5.83 35.37 6.78
C LEU A 24 6.10 36.78 6.27
N GLN A 25 7.17 37.00 5.50
CA GLN A 25 7.49 38.29 4.91
C GLN A 25 6.54 38.67 3.79
N LYS A 26 6.14 37.70 2.95
CA LYS A 26 5.10 37.89 1.92
C LYS A 26 3.73 38.14 2.55
N ALA A 27 3.35 37.40 3.61
CA ALA A 27 2.10 37.62 4.31
C ALA A 27 2.03 39.00 4.97
N ARG A 28 3.14 39.47 5.59
CA ARG A 28 3.25 40.84 6.17
C ARG A 28 3.27 41.96 5.11
N ALA A 29 3.82 41.70 3.93
CA ALA A 29 3.82 42.65 2.82
C ALA A 29 2.40 42.83 2.24
N MET A 30 1.57 41.77 2.26
CA MET A 30 0.16 41.83 1.87
C MET A 30 -0.72 42.60 2.87
N GLN A 31 -0.34 42.66 4.15
CA GLN A 31 -1.10 43.38 5.19
C GLN A 31 -0.82 44.90 5.27
N ARG A 32 0.19 45.39 4.57
CA ARG A 32 0.52 46.82 4.61
C ARG A 32 0.02 47.56 3.34
N LYS A 33 -1.27 47.90 3.30
CA LYS A 33 -1.86 49.19 2.84
C LYS A 33 -3.40 49.13 2.85
N PRO A 34 -4.11 49.77 3.78
CA PRO A 34 -5.50 50.08 3.59
C PRO A 34 -5.59 51.28 2.64
N SER A 35 -5.77 51.10 1.35
CA SER A 35 -6.24 52.15 0.48
C SER A 35 -7.77 52.15 0.51
N ARG A 36 -8.33 53.23 1.02
CA ARG A 36 -9.76 53.57 0.96
C ARG A 36 -10.10 53.76 -0.52
N THR A 37 -11.09 53.03 -1.00
CA THR A 37 -11.72 53.06 -2.32
C THR A 37 -11.24 52.01 -3.32
N LEU A 38 -11.75 50.81 -3.14
CA LEU A 38 -11.84 49.80 -4.21
C LEU A 38 -13.32 49.46 -4.42
N PRO A 39 -13.85 49.52 -5.67
CA PRO A 39 -15.23 49.16 -5.92
C PRO A 39 -15.50 47.69 -5.59
N LYS A 40 -16.71 47.41 -5.11
CA LYS A 40 -17.17 46.08 -4.64
C LYS A 40 -16.94 44.93 -5.64
N LEU A 41 -16.67 45.21 -6.90
CA LEU A 41 -16.34 44.28 -7.96
C LEU A 41 -14.92 43.66 -7.83
N LEU A 42 -13.95 44.35 -7.22
CA LEU A 42 -12.60 43.80 -6.99
C LEU A 42 -12.54 42.92 -5.76
N ALA A 43 -13.43 43.07 -4.79
CA ALA A 43 -13.52 42.17 -3.64
C ALA A 43 -14.06 40.78 -4.04
N ALA A 44 -14.98 40.72 -5.01
CA ALA A 44 -15.48 39.47 -5.56
C ALA A 44 -14.42 38.76 -6.42
N ALA A 45 -13.57 39.51 -7.15
CA ALA A 45 -12.45 38.89 -7.89
C ALA A 45 -11.31 38.41 -7.01
N ALA A 46 -11.05 39.09 -5.87
CA ALA A 46 -10.06 38.61 -4.88
C ALA A 46 -10.53 37.39 -4.14
N LEU A 47 -11.83 37.25 -3.83
CA LEU A 47 -12.41 36.03 -3.28
C LEU A 47 -12.41 34.88 -4.31
N ALA A 48 -12.66 35.16 -5.57
CA ALA A 48 -12.59 34.17 -6.65
C ALA A 48 -11.16 33.73 -6.99
N ALA A 49 -10.14 34.56 -6.68
CA ALA A 49 -8.73 34.19 -6.86
C ALA A 49 -8.09 33.47 -5.65
N VAL A 50 -8.70 33.58 -4.46
CA VAL A 50 -8.22 32.86 -3.26
C VAL A 50 -8.74 31.42 -3.23
N ILE A 51 -9.91 31.16 -3.80
CA ILE A 51 -10.50 29.82 -3.91
C ILE A 51 -9.66 28.88 -4.81
N PRO A 52 -9.11 29.32 -5.99
CA PRO A 52 -8.28 28.44 -6.80
C PRO A 52 -6.88 28.14 -6.21
N LEU A 53 -6.34 29.01 -5.35
CA LEU A 53 -5.01 28.81 -4.75
C LEU A 53 -5.04 27.88 -3.53
N SER A 54 -6.17 27.79 -2.84
CA SER A 54 -6.39 26.76 -1.81
C SER A 54 -6.80 25.39 -2.40
N VAL A 55 -7.32 25.38 -3.64
CA VAL A 55 -7.66 24.18 -4.40
C VAL A 55 -6.41 23.55 -5.06
N LEU A 56 -5.31 24.30 -5.24
CA LEU A 56 -4.06 23.80 -5.82
C LEU A 56 -3.11 23.13 -4.81
N ALA A 57 -3.44 23.12 -3.53
CA ALA A 57 -2.74 22.34 -2.51
C ALA A 57 -3.60 21.17 -2.00
N VAL A 58 -4.49 20.64 -2.82
CA VAL A 58 -5.01 19.29 -2.60
C VAL A 58 -3.82 18.38 -2.83
N ALA A 59 -3.25 17.84 -1.75
CA ALA A 59 -2.29 16.78 -1.85
C ALA A 59 -2.94 15.69 -2.71
N GLN A 60 -2.48 15.55 -3.96
CA GLN A 60 -2.95 14.46 -4.79
C GLN A 60 -2.59 13.19 -4.04
N MET A 61 -3.58 12.33 -3.83
CA MET A 61 -3.30 11.03 -3.24
C MET A 61 -2.21 10.35 -4.07
N PRO A 62 -1.21 9.76 -3.43
CA PRO A 62 -0.06 9.21 -4.14
C PRO A 62 -0.49 8.20 -5.18
N GLY A 63 0.18 8.16 -6.33
CA GLY A 63 0.10 7.07 -7.29
C GLY A 63 0.76 5.80 -6.73
N LEU A 64 0.69 4.68 -7.46
CA LEU A 64 1.36 3.44 -7.05
C LEU A 64 2.87 3.64 -6.85
N ARG A 65 3.51 4.45 -7.67
CA ARG A 65 4.93 4.77 -7.54
C ARG A 65 5.26 5.40 -6.17
N GLU A 66 4.55 6.46 -5.80
CA GLU A 66 4.78 7.17 -4.55
C GLU A 66 4.36 6.31 -3.35
N TYR A 67 3.32 5.48 -3.52
CA TYR A 67 2.93 4.51 -2.51
C TYR A 67 4.04 3.50 -2.26
N LEU A 68 4.58 2.86 -3.29
CA LEU A 68 5.65 1.87 -3.19
C LEU A 68 6.96 2.48 -2.65
N ALA A 69 7.26 3.74 -3.01
CA ALA A 69 8.42 4.45 -2.48
C ALA A 69 8.38 4.62 -0.93
N ARG A 70 7.19 4.67 -0.31
CA ARG A 70 7.05 4.70 1.17
C ARG A 70 7.55 3.43 1.85
N PHE A 71 7.60 2.32 1.12
CA PHE A 71 8.16 1.04 1.60
C PHE A 71 9.63 0.86 1.23
N GLY A 72 10.30 1.95 0.82
CA GLY A 72 11.73 1.93 0.51
C GLY A 72 12.07 1.33 -0.84
N MET A 73 11.11 1.18 -1.75
CA MET A 73 11.39 0.70 -3.11
C MET A 73 12.10 1.81 -3.91
N GLU A 74 13.43 1.70 -3.97
CA GLU A 74 14.28 2.72 -4.57
C GLU A 74 14.31 2.67 -6.12
N ASN A 75 13.95 1.54 -6.73
CA ASN A 75 13.93 1.39 -8.18
C ASN A 75 12.69 2.05 -8.80
N THR A 76 12.61 3.37 -8.67
CA THR A 76 11.48 4.18 -9.16
C THR A 76 11.34 4.14 -10.68
N GLU A 77 12.43 3.90 -11.44
CA GLU A 77 12.40 3.80 -12.89
C GLU A 77 11.72 2.50 -13.35
N ALA A 78 12.05 1.36 -12.72
CA ALA A 78 11.36 0.09 -13.00
C ALA A 78 9.88 0.17 -12.64
N VAL A 79 9.53 0.76 -11.48
CA VAL A 79 8.14 0.99 -11.11
C VAL A 79 7.40 1.83 -12.16
N GLU A 80 8.01 2.92 -12.65
CA GLU A 80 7.40 3.76 -13.70
C GLU A 80 7.12 3.02 -15.00
N GLN A 81 8.00 2.10 -15.39
CA GLN A 81 7.84 1.30 -16.60
C GLN A 81 6.75 0.23 -16.46
N LEU A 82 6.58 -0.33 -15.27
CA LEU A 82 5.61 -1.38 -14.99
C LEU A 82 4.20 -0.84 -14.66
N VAL A 83 4.10 0.41 -14.16
CA VAL A 83 2.79 1.00 -13.85
C VAL A 83 1.98 1.24 -15.12
N GLU A 84 0.80 0.65 -15.16
CA GLU A 84 -0.22 0.91 -16.16
C GLU A 84 -1.25 1.89 -15.60
N LYS A 85 -1.42 3.02 -16.30
CA LYS A 85 -2.40 4.05 -15.94
C LYS A 85 -3.63 3.92 -16.81
N ASN A 86 -4.80 3.97 -16.18
CA ASN A 86 -6.09 3.91 -16.87
C ASN A 86 -6.87 5.23 -16.73
N PRO A 87 -6.43 6.32 -17.39
CA PRO A 87 -7.03 7.65 -17.22
C PRO A 87 -8.44 7.78 -17.81
N GLN A 88 -8.89 6.83 -18.60
CA GLN A 88 -10.20 6.81 -19.26
C GLN A 88 -11.11 5.68 -18.76
N ALA A 89 -10.80 5.11 -17.59
CA ALA A 89 -11.61 4.04 -17.03
C ALA A 89 -13.07 4.48 -16.84
N THR A 90 -13.98 3.66 -17.29
CA THR A 90 -15.40 3.86 -17.02
C THR A 90 -15.70 3.48 -15.56
N PRO A 91 -16.37 4.35 -14.78
CA PRO A 91 -16.74 4.01 -13.42
C PRO A 91 -17.76 2.85 -13.38
N HIS A 92 -17.55 1.95 -12.43
CA HIS A 92 -18.53 0.93 -12.06
C HIS A 92 -19.21 1.38 -10.76
N SER A 93 -20.55 1.42 -10.76
CA SER A 93 -21.30 2.12 -9.72
C SER A 93 -22.21 1.19 -8.92
N ASN A 94 -22.31 1.45 -7.63
CA ASN A 94 -23.42 1.01 -6.79
C ASN A 94 -24.26 2.22 -6.36
N ASP A 95 -25.16 2.08 -5.38
CA ASP A 95 -26.06 3.18 -4.98
C ASP A 95 -25.32 4.38 -4.37
N PHE A 96 -24.14 4.19 -3.78
CA PHE A 96 -23.42 5.19 -2.98
C PHE A 96 -22.11 5.64 -3.59
N ALA A 97 -21.47 4.82 -4.42
CA ALA A 97 -20.11 5.04 -4.85
C ALA A 97 -19.83 4.58 -6.27
N ASP A 98 -18.88 5.26 -6.91
CA ASP A 98 -18.29 4.94 -8.20
C ASP A 98 -16.88 4.38 -7.99
N TYR A 99 -16.58 3.22 -8.58
CA TYR A 99 -15.31 2.49 -8.46
C TYR A 99 -14.53 2.56 -9.76
N ILE A 100 -13.26 2.93 -9.68
CA ILE A 100 -12.36 3.03 -10.83
C ILE A 100 -11.02 2.42 -10.46
N ILE A 101 -10.52 1.47 -11.25
CA ILE A 101 -9.12 1.07 -11.20
C ILE A 101 -8.32 2.12 -11.97
N GLU A 102 -7.52 2.93 -11.27
CA GLU A 102 -6.75 4.02 -11.87
C GLU A 102 -5.36 3.57 -12.30
N GLU A 103 -4.72 2.69 -11.52
CA GLU A 103 -3.37 2.20 -11.78
C GLU A 103 -3.25 0.73 -11.41
N THR A 104 -2.51 -0.01 -12.22
CA THR A 104 -2.08 -1.38 -11.94
C THR A 104 -0.59 -1.51 -12.17
N LEU A 105 0.05 -2.41 -11.43
CA LEU A 105 1.42 -2.83 -11.63
C LEU A 105 1.49 -4.33 -11.35
N CYS A 106 1.99 -5.08 -12.31
CA CYS A 106 2.29 -6.49 -12.14
C CYS A 106 3.80 -6.70 -12.18
N ASP A 107 4.33 -7.39 -11.16
CA ASP A 107 5.74 -7.74 -11.03
C ASP A 107 5.84 -9.25 -10.76
N GLY A 108 5.95 -10.02 -11.83
CA GLY A 108 5.88 -11.48 -11.77
C GLY A 108 4.52 -11.96 -11.26
N ASN A 109 4.51 -12.61 -10.10
CA ASN A 109 3.29 -13.09 -9.45
C ASN A 109 2.62 -12.05 -8.53
N ALA A 110 3.26 -10.91 -8.29
CA ALA A 110 2.69 -9.85 -7.45
C ALA A 110 1.94 -8.83 -8.29
N LEU A 111 0.78 -8.45 -7.78
CA LEU A 111 -0.10 -7.46 -8.36
C LEU A 111 -0.33 -6.33 -7.37
N TYR A 112 -0.14 -5.11 -7.82
CA TYR A 112 -0.45 -3.88 -7.09
C TYR A 112 -1.53 -3.12 -7.84
N VAL A 113 -2.59 -2.75 -7.14
CA VAL A 113 -3.74 -2.06 -7.73
C VAL A 113 -4.09 -0.83 -6.91
N ARG A 114 -4.26 0.30 -7.58
CA ARG A 114 -4.83 1.51 -7.01
C ARG A 114 -6.25 1.67 -7.49
N VAL A 115 -7.19 1.60 -6.55
CA VAL A 115 -8.61 1.80 -6.82
C VAL A 115 -9.05 3.12 -6.21
N LYS A 116 -9.65 3.98 -7.02
CA LYS A 116 -10.36 5.17 -6.54
C LYS A 116 -11.84 4.86 -6.40
N ILE A 117 -12.40 5.25 -5.26
CA ILE A 117 -13.82 5.17 -4.98
C ILE A 117 -14.29 6.59 -4.70
N SER A 118 -15.30 7.06 -5.44
CA SER A 118 -15.84 8.41 -5.32
C SER A 118 -17.28 8.38 -4.84
N PRO A 119 -17.71 9.25 -3.90
CA PRO A 119 -19.09 9.31 -3.46
C PRO A 119 -19.98 9.85 -4.58
N ARG A 120 -21.14 9.23 -4.79
CA ARG A 120 -22.14 9.69 -5.76
C ARG A 120 -22.98 10.86 -5.25
N ASP A 121 -23.03 11.03 -3.92
CA ASP A 121 -23.67 12.17 -3.28
C ASP A 121 -22.65 13.00 -2.50
N SER A 122 -22.66 14.30 -2.79
CA SER A 122 -21.76 15.25 -2.13
C SER A 122 -21.97 15.40 -0.64
N SER A 123 -23.08 14.92 -0.06
CA SER A 123 -23.31 14.85 1.38
C SER A 123 -22.57 13.72 2.07
N HIS A 124 -22.10 12.73 1.31
CA HIS A 124 -21.38 11.58 1.80
C HIS A 124 -19.86 11.80 1.82
N PHE A 125 -19.19 11.03 2.66
CA PHE A 125 -17.75 10.91 2.75
C PHE A 125 -17.40 9.42 2.88
N LEU A 126 -16.60 8.91 1.94
CA LEU A 126 -16.23 7.52 1.96
C LEU A 126 -15.12 7.26 2.97
N VAL A 127 -15.26 6.20 3.74
CA VAL A 127 -14.24 5.68 4.65
C VAL A 127 -14.07 4.17 4.40
N PRO A 128 -12.87 3.60 4.63
CA PRO A 128 -12.69 2.16 4.51
C PRO A 128 -13.69 1.39 5.40
N ASP A 129 -14.19 0.27 4.91
CA ASP A 129 -15.20 -0.55 5.58
C ASP A 129 -14.74 -1.14 6.93
N TYR A 130 -13.43 -1.24 7.15
CA TYR A 130 -12.82 -1.64 8.42
C TYR A 130 -12.63 -0.49 9.41
N THR A 131 -12.89 0.77 9.02
CA THR A 131 -12.66 1.97 9.85
C THR A 131 -13.74 2.11 10.90
N MET A 132 -13.35 2.40 12.14
CA MET A 132 -14.26 2.84 13.19
C MET A 132 -14.31 4.36 13.24
N LEU A 133 -15.48 4.94 13.57
CA LEU A 133 -15.60 6.40 13.72
C LEU A 133 -14.77 6.97 14.88
N SER A 134 -14.29 6.10 15.78
CA SER A 134 -13.35 6.44 16.87
C SER A 134 -11.88 6.45 16.43
N ASP A 135 -11.57 5.96 15.24
CA ASP A 135 -10.20 5.94 14.74
C ASP A 135 -9.70 7.36 14.47
N CYS A 136 -8.38 7.53 14.57
CA CYS A 136 -7.72 8.80 14.33
C CYS A 136 -7.72 9.12 12.82
N ILE A 137 -8.00 10.36 12.44
CA ILE A 137 -8.04 10.77 11.02
C ILE A 137 -6.70 10.60 10.30
N GLN A 138 -5.57 10.62 11.03
CA GLN A 138 -4.25 10.42 10.46
C GLN A 138 -4.05 8.99 9.89
N SER A 139 -4.81 8.00 10.40
CA SER A 139 -4.78 6.64 9.82
C SER A 139 -5.35 6.58 8.40
N LEU A 140 -6.12 7.60 8.01
CA LEU A 140 -6.71 7.75 6.68
C LEU A 140 -6.00 8.82 5.82
N GLU A 141 -4.82 9.28 6.23
CA GLU A 141 -4.04 10.36 5.58
C GLU A 141 -4.78 11.72 5.56
N LEU A 142 -5.75 11.94 6.44
CA LEU A 142 -6.45 13.21 6.56
C LEU A 142 -5.70 14.18 7.47
N GLU A 143 -5.63 15.43 7.02
CA GLU A 143 -5.04 16.52 7.81
C GLU A 143 -6.03 17.05 8.86
N GLY A 144 -5.53 17.31 10.06
CA GLY A 144 -6.32 17.89 11.15
C GLY A 144 -5.60 17.85 12.50
N PRO A 145 -6.26 18.27 13.59
CA PRO A 145 -5.71 18.25 14.92
C PRO A 145 -5.30 16.83 15.35
N ALA A 146 -4.15 16.74 16.04
CA ALA A 146 -3.69 15.46 16.58
C ALA A 146 -4.74 14.83 17.51
N GLY A 147 -5.07 13.57 17.29
CA GLY A 147 -6.05 12.83 18.05
C GLY A 147 -7.52 13.10 17.66
N GLN A 148 -7.78 13.90 16.63
CA GLN A 148 -9.14 14.05 16.11
C GLN A 148 -9.62 12.71 15.55
N THR A 149 -10.84 12.33 15.90
CA THR A 149 -11.43 11.10 15.37
C THR A 149 -12.12 11.33 14.02
N VAL A 150 -12.28 10.25 13.24
CA VAL A 150 -13.02 10.27 11.97
C VAL A 150 -14.44 10.81 12.17
N GLY A 151 -15.14 10.39 13.24
CA GLY A 151 -16.48 10.87 13.53
C GLY A 151 -16.54 12.36 13.86
N GLU A 152 -15.56 12.93 14.58
CA GLU A 152 -15.46 14.37 14.87
C GLU A 152 -15.15 15.17 13.61
N TYR A 153 -14.23 14.66 12.78
CA TYR A 153 -13.91 15.27 11.49
C TYR A 153 -15.13 15.35 10.59
N LEU A 154 -15.86 14.25 10.38
CA LEU A 154 -17.05 14.20 9.53
C LEU A 154 -18.16 15.15 10.04
N LYS A 155 -18.37 15.23 11.35
CA LYS A 155 -19.29 16.21 11.95
C LYS A 155 -18.87 17.65 11.66
N SER A 156 -17.55 17.95 11.72
CA SER A 156 -17.05 19.29 11.49
C SER A 156 -17.28 19.78 10.05
N ILE A 157 -17.17 18.86 9.08
CA ILE A 157 -17.40 19.14 7.65
C ILE A 157 -18.84 18.84 7.19
N LYS A 158 -19.74 18.42 8.12
CA LYS A 158 -21.16 18.11 7.86
C LYS A 158 -21.37 17.05 6.77
N LYS A 159 -20.61 15.98 6.84
CA LYS A 159 -20.72 14.83 5.95
C LYS A 159 -21.20 13.59 6.70
N GLU A 160 -21.90 12.72 5.99
CA GLU A 160 -22.31 11.40 6.49
C GLU A 160 -21.31 10.31 6.04
N PRO A 161 -20.88 9.41 6.95
CA PRO A 161 -19.96 8.33 6.59
C PRO A 161 -20.66 7.29 5.73
N VAL A 162 -19.99 6.89 4.66
CA VAL A 162 -20.31 5.69 3.88
C VAL A 162 -19.10 4.76 3.94
N PHE A 163 -19.28 3.59 4.52
CA PHE A 163 -18.24 2.57 4.62
C PHE A 163 -18.15 1.82 3.30
N ALA A 164 -17.00 1.92 2.63
CA ALA A 164 -16.79 1.33 1.33
C ALA A 164 -15.59 0.39 1.35
N GLY A 165 -15.72 -0.73 0.66
CA GLY A 165 -14.68 -1.72 0.48
C GLY A 165 -14.58 -2.17 -0.97
N VAL A 166 -13.42 -2.75 -1.33
CA VAL A 166 -13.18 -3.34 -2.64
C VAL A 166 -12.28 -4.57 -2.50
N TRP A 167 -12.60 -5.61 -3.25
CA TRP A 167 -11.87 -6.88 -3.32
C TRP A 167 -11.63 -7.23 -4.78
N LEU A 168 -10.47 -7.78 -5.08
CA LEU A 168 -10.08 -8.15 -6.44
C LEU A 168 -10.45 -9.59 -6.81
N GLY A 169 -10.92 -10.38 -5.84
CA GLY A 169 -11.26 -11.80 -6.03
C GLY A 169 -10.04 -12.70 -6.24
N THR A 170 -8.87 -12.27 -5.74
CA THR A 170 -7.61 -13.00 -5.82
C THR A 170 -7.22 -13.60 -4.47
N ASN A 171 -6.15 -14.40 -4.45
CA ASN A 171 -5.60 -14.92 -3.20
C ASN A 171 -4.64 -13.89 -2.57
N GLY A 172 -4.57 -13.91 -1.23
CA GLY A 172 -3.56 -13.17 -0.47
C GLY A 172 -3.71 -11.64 -0.53
N GLU A 173 -4.93 -11.14 -0.71
CA GLU A 173 -5.17 -9.69 -0.76
C GLU A 173 -4.82 -9.00 0.55
N GLY A 174 -3.98 -7.98 0.46
CA GLY A 174 -3.75 -7.00 1.49
C GLY A 174 -4.17 -5.62 0.99
N SER A 175 -4.88 -4.83 1.79
CA SER A 175 -5.33 -3.52 1.37
C SER A 175 -5.13 -2.45 2.43
N GLN A 176 -4.86 -1.23 1.96
CA GLN A 176 -4.82 -0.02 2.76
C GLN A 176 -5.66 1.06 2.10
N GLY A 177 -6.56 1.67 2.85
CA GLY A 177 -7.45 2.72 2.36
C GLY A 177 -7.06 4.08 2.93
N TRP A 178 -6.99 5.10 2.07
CA TRP A 178 -6.73 6.49 2.42
C TRP A 178 -7.78 7.40 1.82
N CYS A 179 -8.08 8.50 2.50
CA CYS A 179 -9.12 9.44 2.08
C CYS A 179 -8.53 10.78 1.66
N ASP A 180 -9.13 11.40 0.63
CA ASP A 180 -8.85 12.80 0.36
C ASP A 180 -9.88 13.73 1.07
N PRO A 181 -9.58 15.02 1.18
CA PRO A 181 -10.51 15.98 1.80
C PRO A 181 -11.85 16.14 1.05
N GLN A 182 -11.96 15.68 -0.19
CA GLN A 182 -13.19 15.70 -0.98
C GLN A 182 -14.11 14.52 -0.63
N GLY A 183 -13.60 13.53 0.10
CA GLY A 183 -14.33 12.34 0.50
C GLY A 183 -14.20 11.18 -0.48
N ASN A 184 -13.24 11.24 -1.41
CA ASN A 184 -12.86 10.07 -2.18
C ASN A 184 -12.01 9.16 -1.30
N LEU A 185 -12.13 7.86 -1.54
CA LEU A 185 -11.36 6.81 -0.89
C LEU A 185 -10.46 6.14 -1.92
N TYR A 186 -9.20 5.97 -1.59
CA TYR A 186 -8.21 5.30 -2.41
C TYR A 186 -7.74 4.05 -1.71
N TYR A 187 -7.94 2.89 -2.35
CA TYR A 187 -7.37 1.64 -1.91
C TYR A 187 -6.10 1.33 -2.68
N TYR A 188 -5.06 0.96 -1.92
CA TYR A 188 -3.84 0.36 -2.44
C TYR A 188 -3.87 -1.11 -2.06
N ILE A 189 -4.02 -1.96 -3.06
CA ILE A 189 -4.22 -3.39 -2.87
C ILE A 189 -3.00 -4.12 -3.40
N THR A 190 -2.49 -5.04 -2.61
CA THR A 190 -1.47 -6.00 -3.04
C THR A 190 -2.11 -7.38 -3.08
N ALA A 191 -1.88 -8.14 -4.14
CA ALA A 191 -2.52 -9.42 -4.35
C ALA A 191 -1.63 -10.33 -5.20
N GLN A 192 -2.00 -11.60 -5.29
CA GLN A 192 -1.40 -12.49 -6.26
C GLN A 192 -2.03 -12.28 -7.64
N MET A 193 -1.20 -12.23 -8.67
CA MET A 193 -1.65 -12.15 -10.05
C MET A 193 -2.48 -13.40 -10.41
N PRO A 194 -3.72 -13.28 -10.88
CA PRO A 194 -4.48 -14.43 -11.35
C PRO A 194 -3.87 -15.01 -12.63
N ALA A 195 -3.88 -16.34 -12.76
CA ALA A 195 -3.24 -17.04 -13.87
C ALA A 195 -3.79 -16.68 -15.25
N ASP A 196 -5.05 -16.31 -15.31
CA ASP A 196 -5.74 -15.87 -16.54
C ASP A 196 -5.67 -14.35 -16.80
N GLY A 197 -5.03 -13.60 -15.88
CA GLY A 197 -4.94 -12.15 -15.98
C GLY A 197 -6.26 -11.41 -15.70
N LEU A 198 -7.30 -12.10 -15.22
CA LEU A 198 -8.63 -11.52 -15.04
C LEU A 198 -8.98 -11.33 -13.57
N LEU A 199 -9.23 -10.09 -13.16
CA LEU A 199 -9.71 -9.74 -11.83
C LEU A 199 -11.25 -9.75 -11.79
N HIS A 200 -11.81 -10.41 -10.79
CA HIS A 200 -13.26 -10.37 -10.50
C HIS A 200 -13.54 -9.40 -9.36
N VAL A 201 -13.60 -8.12 -9.69
CA VAL A 201 -13.66 -7.03 -8.71
C VAL A 201 -15.05 -6.95 -8.09
N SER A 202 -15.11 -6.85 -6.77
CA SER A 202 -16.34 -6.63 -6.00
C SER A 202 -16.19 -5.38 -5.13
N GLY A 203 -17.02 -4.37 -5.39
CA GLY A 203 -17.11 -3.16 -4.58
C GLY A 203 -18.36 -3.17 -3.71
N THR A 204 -18.24 -2.76 -2.45
CA THR A 204 -19.36 -2.61 -1.51
C THR A 204 -19.39 -1.23 -0.90
N ALA A 205 -20.59 -0.71 -0.62
CA ALA A 205 -20.77 0.52 0.13
C ALA A 205 -22.03 0.45 1.00
N GLN A 206 -21.94 0.96 2.23
CA GLN A 206 -23.09 0.98 3.16
C GLN A 206 -23.01 2.16 4.12
N THR A 207 -24.16 2.67 4.50
CA THR A 207 -24.29 3.61 5.63
C THR A 207 -24.47 2.85 6.95
N MET A 208 -24.27 3.52 8.08
CA MET A 208 -24.49 2.91 9.41
C MET A 208 -25.92 2.39 9.64
N GLN A 209 -26.90 2.86 8.86
CA GLN A 209 -28.31 2.52 9.03
C GLN A 209 -28.75 1.32 8.17
N MET A 210 -27.93 0.90 7.23
CA MET A 210 -28.25 -0.20 6.32
C MET A 210 -27.99 -1.56 6.95
N ARG A 211 -28.83 -2.54 6.64
CA ARG A 211 -28.63 -3.94 7.02
C ARG A 211 -27.74 -4.69 6.06
N GLU A 212 -27.76 -4.31 4.79
CA GLU A 212 -27.02 -4.94 3.72
C GLU A 212 -26.29 -3.87 2.90
N ALA A 213 -25.05 -4.17 2.51
CA ALA A 213 -24.26 -3.27 1.66
C ALA A 213 -24.79 -3.29 0.23
N SER A 214 -24.82 -2.12 -0.42
CA SER A 214 -24.98 -2.02 -1.86
C SER A 214 -23.72 -2.52 -2.56
N ARG A 215 -23.87 -3.33 -3.61
CA ARG A 215 -22.75 -4.02 -4.28
C ARG A 215 -22.67 -3.70 -5.76
N VAL A 216 -21.45 -3.74 -6.28
CA VAL A 216 -21.14 -3.75 -7.70
C VAL A 216 -20.09 -4.82 -7.97
N THR A 217 -20.20 -5.54 -9.09
CA THR A 217 -19.19 -6.49 -9.56
C THR A 217 -18.83 -6.17 -10.99
N PHE A 218 -17.55 -6.29 -11.33
CA PHE A 218 -17.06 -6.11 -12.68
C PHE A 218 -15.76 -6.91 -12.89
N GLU A 219 -15.41 -7.11 -14.14
CA GLU A 219 -14.17 -7.76 -14.53
C GLU A 219 -13.17 -6.70 -15.02
N TYR A 220 -11.88 -6.95 -14.76
CA TYR A 220 -10.80 -6.09 -15.21
C TYR A 220 -9.60 -6.95 -15.64
N GLU A 221 -9.13 -6.74 -16.85
CA GLU A 221 -7.96 -7.43 -17.39
C GLU A 221 -6.68 -6.71 -16.96
N VAL A 222 -5.70 -7.46 -16.48
CA VAL A 222 -4.38 -6.98 -16.12
C VAL A 222 -3.33 -7.63 -17.00
N GLU A 223 -2.49 -6.81 -17.61
CA GLU A 223 -1.34 -7.29 -18.38
C GLU A 223 -0.11 -7.44 -17.48
N ASN A 224 0.52 -8.61 -17.51
CA ASN A 224 1.81 -8.81 -16.87
C ASN A 224 2.92 -8.38 -17.84
N LYS A 225 3.54 -7.23 -17.55
CA LYS A 225 4.65 -6.67 -18.34
C LYS A 225 6.02 -7.01 -17.78
N ALA A 226 6.07 -7.56 -16.58
CA ALA A 226 7.34 -7.89 -15.95
C ALA A 226 7.94 -9.15 -16.58
N SER A 227 9.26 -9.12 -16.77
CA SER A 227 10.03 -10.32 -17.04
C SER A 227 10.39 -10.99 -15.72
N ALA A 228 10.12 -12.27 -15.59
CA ALA A 228 10.53 -13.04 -14.43
C ALA A 228 11.53 -14.11 -14.87
N GLN A 229 12.61 -14.26 -14.10
CA GLN A 229 13.57 -15.35 -14.26
C GLN A 229 13.43 -16.33 -13.11
N GLU A 230 12.99 -17.55 -13.40
CA GLU A 230 12.89 -18.61 -12.40
C GLU A 230 14.21 -19.39 -12.31
N THR A 231 14.62 -19.68 -11.08
CA THR A 231 15.76 -20.53 -10.78
C THR A 231 15.40 -21.44 -9.60
N THR A 232 15.66 -22.72 -9.74
CA THR A 232 15.45 -23.70 -8.67
C THR A 232 16.78 -24.12 -8.08
N ALA A 233 16.87 -24.19 -6.74
CA ALA A 233 18.06 -24.69 -6.07
C ALA A 233 18.25 -26.18 -6.38
N SER A 234 19.44 -26.54 -6.82
CA SER A 234 19.79 -27.94 -7.12
C SER A 234 20.37 -28.68 -5.91
N ARG A 235 20.75 -27.95 -4.87
CA ARG A 235 21.32 -28.48 -3.62
C ARG A 235 20.96 -27.55 -2.47
N TYR A 236 20.85 -28.11 -1.27
CA TYR A 236 20.59 -27.37 -0.04
C TYR A 236 21.75 -27.55 0.93
N ASP A 237 21.94 -26.59 1.81
CA ASP A 237 22.90 -26.70 2.89
C ASP A 237 22.49 -27.86 3.82
N PRO A 238 23.33 -28.89 4.01
CA PRO A 238 22.97 -30.05 4.83
C PRO A 238 22.72 -29.70 6.31
N ARG A 239 23.20 -28.54 6.78
CA ARG A 239 22.97 -28.04 8.13
C ARG A 239 21.52 -27.60 8.37
N ILE A 240 20.71 -27.43 7.29
CA ILE A 240 19.29 -27.08 7.43
C ILE A 240 18.53 -28.07 8.30
N THR A 241 18.87 -29.37 8.23
CA THR A 241 18.25 -30.40 9.05
C THR A 241 18.48 -30.21 10.55
N GLU A 242 19.56 -29.54 10.95
CA GLU A 242 19.85 -29.22 12.36
C GLU A 242 18.81 -28.24 12.93
N SER A 243 18.17 -27.44 12.06
CA SER A 243 17.08 -26.54 12.43
C SER A 243 15.74 -27.25 12.65
N GLY A 244 15.64 -28.54 12.38
CA GLY A 244 14.44 -29.34 12.59
C GLY A 244 13.45 -29.30 11.41
N ILE A 245 13.92 -28.98 10.22
CA ILE A 245 13.17 -29.12 8.96
C ILE A 245 13.98 -29.90 7.93
N GLU A 246 13.29 -30.51 7.00
CA GLU A 246 13.83 -31.10 5.78
C GLU A 246 13.35 -30.25 4.60
N MET A 247 14.29 -29.67 3.83
CA MET A 247 13.98 -28.83 2.69
C MET A 247 13.77 -29.69 1.46
N ASP A 248 12.60 -29.57 0.84
CA ASP A 248 12.24 -30.30 -0.38
C ASP A 248 12.55 -29.50 -1.64
N ASN A 249 12.21 -28.20 -1.62
CA ASN A 249 12.40 -27.33 -2.77
C ASN A 249 12.62 -25.87 -2.33
N ILE A 250 13.48 -25.17 -3.07
CA ILE A 250 13.59 -23.71 -3.04
C ILE A 250 13.53 -23.22 -4.49
N GLN A 251 12.53 -22.41 -4.80
CA GLN A 251 12.37 -21.79 -6.10
C GLN A 251 12.49 -20.28 -5.93
N VAL A 252 13.32 -19.65 -6.75
CA VAL A 252 13.51 -18.19 -6.79
C VAL A 252 12.96 -17.66 -8.08
N GLU A 253 12.09 -16.71 -7.99
CA GLU A 253 11.64 -15.87 -9.09
C GLU A 253 12.29 -14.49 -8.91
N GLU A 254 13.19 -14.12 -9.82
CA GLU A 254 13.78 -12.79 -9.89
C GLU A 254 12.96 -11.94 -10.84
N THR A 255 12.49 -10.78 -10.35
CA THR A 255 11.70 -9.83 -11.10
C THR A 255 12.43 -8.49 -11.21
N GLU A 256 11.78 -7.49 -11.81
CA GLU A 256 12.32 -6.13 -11.88
C GLU A 256 12.44 -5.46 -10.51
N LEU A 257 11.48 -5.74 -9.59
CA LEU A 257 11.43 -5.08 -8.28
C LEU A 257 12.11 -5.87 -7.17
N GLY A 258 12.22 -7.19 -7.30
CA GLY A 258 12.78 -7.99 -6.22
C GLY A 258 12.86 -9.48 -6.48
N TYR A 259 12.88 -10.21 -5.37
CA TYR A 259 12.92 -11.67 -5.34
C TYR A 259 11.67 -12.21 -4.67
N TYR A 260 11.10 -13.26 -5.24
CA TYR A 260 10.08 -14.10 -4.62
C TYR A 260 10.66 -15.48 -4.43
N VAL A 261 10.81 -15.91 -3.18
CA VAL A 261 11.42 -17.19 -2.84
C VAL A 261 10.38 -18.09 -2.25
N THR A 262 10.06 -19.15 -2.97
CA THR A 262 9.12 -20.19 -2.53
C THR A 262 9.88 -21.37 -1.95
N PHE A 263 9.63 -21.63 -0.67
CA PHE A 263 10.18 -22.74 0.07
C PHE A 263 9.14 -23.83 0.22
N THR A 264 9.55 -25.10 0.03
CA THR A 264 8.75 -26.27 0.40
C THR A 264 9.58 -27.16 1.31
N TRP A 265 9.01 -27.53 2.46
CA TRP A 265 9.73 -28.32 3.47
C TRP A 265 8.81 -29.19 4.31
N HIS A 266 9.38 -30.22 4.96
CA HIS A 266 8.75 -30.99 5.99
C HIS A 266 9.29 -30.63 7.38
N LYS A 267 8.41 -30.65 8.41
CA LYS A 267 8.83 -30.52 9.80
C LYS A 267 9.33 -31.87 10.30
N LEU A 268 10.52 -31.90 10.89
CA LEU A 268 11.04 -33.07 11.58
C LEU A 268 10.46 -33.23 12.99
N TYR A 269 9.84 -32.18 13.54
CA TYR A 269 9.22 -32.16 14.88
C TYR A 269 7.86 -31.49 14.84
N GLU A 270 6.77 -32.19 15.15
CA GLU A 270 5.38 -31.73 14.97
C GLU A 270 5.01 -30.50 15.79
N ASN A 271 5.58 -30.33 17.00
CA ASN A 271 5.12 -29.30 17.95
C ASN A 271 5.86 -27.96 17.84
N ARG A 272 6.47 -27.63 16.70
CA ARG A 272 7.25 -26.41 16.52
C ARG A 272 6.69 -25.53 15.43
N SER A 273 6.57 -24.25 15.76
CA SER A 273 6.29 -23.20 14.77
C SER A 273 7.60 -22.83 14.11
N VAL A 274 7.71 -23.00 12.79
CA VAL A 274 8.86 -22.61 11.97
C VAL A 274 8.52 -21.30 11.28
N SER A 275 9.42 -20.35 11.28
CA SER A 275 9.33 -19.12 10.50
C SER A 275 10.59 -18.97 9.65
N LEU A 276 10.41 -18.62 8.37
CA LEU A 276 11.51 -18.33 7.45
C LEU A 276 11.59 -16.82 7.21
N SER A 277 12.81 -16.32 7.01
CA SER A 277 13.04 -14.91 6.65
C SER A 277 14.23 -14.80 5.70
N LEU A 278 14.15 -13.88 4.74
CA LEU A 278 15.23 -13.61 3.81
C LEU A 278 16.24 -12.66 4.44
N THR A 279 17.53 -12.93 4.22
CA THR A 279 18.66 -12.18 4.77
C THR A 279 19.75 -12.05 3.72
N ASP A 280 20.72 -11.19 4.00
CA ASP A 280 22.02 -11.21 3.33
C ASP A 280 22.96 -12.27 3.96
N ALA A 281 24.20 -12.35 3.45
CA ALA A 281 25.21 -13.28 3.93
C ALA A 281 25.64 -13.02 5.40
N SER A 282 25.43 -11.83 5.93
CA SER A 282 25.71 -11.49 7.34
C SER A 282 24.59 -11.90 8.28
N GLY A 283 23.41 -12.26 7.75
CA GLY A 283 22.19 -12.55 8.49
C GLY A 283 21.33 -11.31 8.76
N GLU A 284 21.63 -10.17 8.13
CA GLU A 284 20.78 -8.98 8.20
C GLU A 284 19.53 -9.18 7.34
N TYR A 285 18.36 -8.84 7.88
CA TYR A 285 17.08 -9.03 7.19
C TYR A 285 16.97 -8.10 5.99
N LEU A 286 16.60 -8.67 4.85
CA LEU A 286 16.33 -7.89 3.65
C LEU A 286 14.97 -7.19 3.78
N PRO A 287 14.86 -5.93 3.28
CA PRO A 287 13.57 -5.26 3.19
C PRO A 287 12.60 -6.07 2.35
N GLY A 288 11.41 -6.37 2.90
CA GLY A 288 10.35 -7.04 2.15
C GLY A 288 9.76 -6.14 1.08
N LEU A 289 9.23 -6.74 0.01
CA LEU A 289 8.30 -6.03 -0.86
C LEU A 289 6.97 -5.84 -0.12
N PRO A 290 6.22 -4.75 -0.37
CA PRO A 290 4.88 -4.58 0.16
C PRO A 290 3.88 -5.53 -0.56
N THR A 291 4.18 -6.81 -0.51
CA THR A 291 3.36 -7.86 -1.10
C THR A 291 2.58 -8.58 0.00
N PHE A 292 1.56 -9.33 -0.42
CA PHE A 292 0.96 -10.30 0.48
C PHE A 292 2.06 -11.23 1.03
N SER A 293 2.11 -11.39 2.34
CA SER A 293 2.89 -12.48 2.91
C SER A 293 2.06 -13.74 2.73
N SER A 294 2.50 -14.67 1.89
CA SER A 294 1.89 -15.99 1.92
C SER A 294 2.14 -16.59 3.29
N GLY A 295 1.07 -16.79 4.04
CA GLY A 295 1.13 -17.63 5.23
C GLY A 295 1.69 -19.02 4.83
N GLN A 296 2.14 -19.78 5.82
CA GLN A 296 2.52 -21.17 5.58
C GLN A 296 1.28 -21.96 5.18
N THR A 297 1.34 -22.62 4.03
CA THR A 297 0.28 -23.53 3.56
C THR A 297 0.70 -24.96 3.82
N LEU A 298 -0.13 -25.74 4.53
CA LEU A 298 0.06 -27.17 4.69
C LEU A 298 -0.49 -27.89 3.46
N ASN A 299 0.39 -28.62 2.77
CA ASN A 299 0.04 -29.39 1.58
C ASN A 299 -0.56 -30.77 1.95
N ALA A 300 -1.20 -31.43 1.00
CA ALA A 300 -1.83 -32.73 1.20
C ALA A 300 -0.83 -33.87 1.55
N ASP A 301 0.43 -33.71 1.18
CA ASP A 301 1.51 -34.66 1.48
C ASP A 301 2.19 -34.42 2.84
N GLY A 302 1.72 -33.41 3.58
CA GLY A 302 2.28 -33.03 4.88
C GLY A 302 3.45 -32.05 4.81
N SER A 303 3.89 -31.65 3.63
CA SER A 303 4.86 -30.56 3.47
C SER A 303 4.21 -29.18 3.72
N TYR A 304 5.05 -28.17 3.96
CA TYR A 304 4.66 -26.78 4.08
C TYR A 304 5.22 -25.99 2.91
N THR A 305 4.43 -25.10 2.35
CA THR A 305 4.89 -24.13 1.34
C THR A 305 4.73 -22.72 1.87
N GLN A 306 5.74 -21.86 1.62
CA GLN A 306 5.71 -20.44 1.95
C GLN A 306 6.49 -19.67 0.88
N THR A 307 5.92 -18.57 0.39
CA THR A 307 6.63 -17.62 -0.46
C THR A 307 6.99 -16.38 0.35
N LEU A 308 8.26 -16.01 0.33
CA LEU A 308 8.79 -14.77 0.90
C LEU A 308 9.21 -13.85 -0.24
N SER A 309 9.13 -12.55 0.01
CA SER A 309 9.60 -11.55 -0.94
C SER A 309 10.64 -10.65 -0.31
N ALA A 310 11.60 -10.17 -1.12
CA ALA A 310 12.58 -9.18 -0.74
C ALA A 310 12.86 -8.21 -1.88
N GLN A 311 13.19 -6.97 -1.53
CA GLN A 311 13.67 -5.98 -2.47
C GLN A 311 15.03 -6.40 -3.02
N LYS A 312 15.33 -5.99 -4.26
CA LYS A 312 16.58 -6.33 -4.96
C LYS A 312 17.75 -5.44 -4.47
N THR A 313 18.09 -5.58 -3.18
CA THR A 313 19.19 -4.85 -2.53
C THR A 313 20.52 -5.61 -2.56
N VAL A 314 20.48 -6.92 -2.86
CA VAL A 314 21.66 -7.80 -3.02
C VAL A 314 21.54 -8.57 -4.34
N GLY A 315 22.64 -9.12 -4.83
CA GLY A 315 22.60 -10.07 -5.95
C GLY A 315 21.97 -11.40 -5.54
N MET A 316 21.47 -12.17 -6.50
CA MET A 316 20.87 -13.48 -6.25
C MET A 316 21.84 -14.46 -5.56
N GLU A 317 23.13 -14.35 -5.85
CA GLU A 317 24.21 -15.15 -5.24
C GLU A 317 24.47 -14.82 -3.77
N ASP A 318 24.03 -13.63 -3.32
CA ASP A 318 24.14 -13.14 -1.95
C ASP A 318 22.79 -13.17 -1.20
N LEU A 319 21.81 -13.90 -1.76
CA LEU A 319 20.51 -14.12 -1.14
C LEU A 319 20.58 -15.32 -0.21
N TYR A 320 20.26 -15.07 1.06
CA TYR A 320 20.27 -16.07 2.13
C TYR A 320 18.92 -16.12 2.85
N PHE A 321 18.74 -17.12 3.69
CA PHE A 321 17.59 -17.20 4.57
C PHE A 321 17.97 -17.73 5.95
N VAL A 322 17.18 -17.38 6.93
CA VAL A 322 17.26 -17.91 8.29
C VAL A 322 15.98 -18.64 8.65
N ILE A 323 16.13 -19.69 9.46
CA ILE A 323 15.04 -20.47 10.01
C ILE A 323 14.93 -20.12 11.48
N GLN A 324 13.75 -19.70 11.93
CA GLN A 324 13.52 -19.29 13.31
C GLN A 324 12.55 -20.25 14.00
N TRP A 325 12.97 -20.77 15.13
CA TRP A 325 12.11 -21.44 16.10
C TRP A 325 12.79 -21.40 17.48
N GLY A 326 12.46 -20.37 18.24
CA GLY A 326 13.12 -20.06 19.50
C GLY A 326 14.43 -19.28 19.34
N GLN A 327 15.36 -19.80 18.55
CA GLN A 327 16.58 -19.09 18.13
C GLN A 327 16.76 -19.19 16.61
N PRO A 328 17.48 -18.23 15.97
CA PRO A 328 17.75 -18.31 14.55
C PRO A 328 18.80 -19.38 14.21
N PHE A 329 18.58 -20.07 13.08
CA PHE A 329 19.50 -20.98 12.43
C PHE A 329 19.86 -20.46 11.04
N GLY A 330 21.09 -20.53 10.63
CA GLY A 330 21.60 -19.98 9.39
C GLY A 330 22.58 -18.81 9.64
N PRO A 331 22.81 -17.88 8.69
CA PRO A 331 22.15 -17.84 7.37
C PRO A 331 22.55 -18.99 6.46
N TYR A 332 21.60 -19.46 5.65
CA TYR A 332 21.80 -20.48 4.63
C TYR A 332 21.64 -19.84 3.25
N PRO A 333 22.51 -20.16 2.27
CA PRO A 333 22.33 -19.65 0.91
C PRO A 333 21.04 -20.19 0.30
N VAL A 334 20.28 -19.32 -0.37
CA VAL A 334 19.07 -19.72 -1.10
C VAL A 334 19.43 -20.62 -2.26
N LEU A 335 20.46 -20.25 -3.03
CA LEU A 335 21.04 -21.05 -4.09
C LEU A 335 22.42 -21.52 -3.64
N ALA A 336 22.54 -22.79 -3.26
CA ALA A 336 23.84 -23.36 -2.95
C ALA A 336 24.71 -23.44 -4.23
N LYS A 337 25.93 -22.94 -4.13
CA LYS A 337 26.94 -22.99 -5.22
C LYS A 337 27.46 -24.40 -5.44
#